data_b8812febf61ad61826672b7796565b82
#
_entry.id   b8812febf61ad61826672b7796565b82
#
_cell.length_a   1.000
_cell.length_b   1.000
_cell.length_c   1.000
_cell.angle_alpha   90.00
_cell.angle_beta   90.00
_cell.angle_gamma   90.00
#
_symmetry.space_group_name_H-M   'P 1'
#
loop_
_entity.id
_entity.type
_entity.pdbx_description
1 polymer ?
#
loop_
_entity_poly.entity_id
_entity_poly.type
_entity_poly.pdbx_seq_one_letter_code
_entity_poly.pdbx_strand_id
1 'polypeptide(L)'
;KNKTLEMFGVPYPLDGKIKHRPFHVYTMKQAIQEGFIIDVLKDYTPIKSYYKIAKIVEDDPLFDKKKAQKKLRKYVESNETAIELKSEIMIDHFHDQVIAKGKIGGQARAMVVTSSIERAIQYYYCISSYLEKRKSQYKAIIAFSGEHEFGGKRLTEATINGFSSNE
;
A
#
# COMPACT_ATOMS: atom_id res chain seq x y z
N LYS A 1 22.36 6.74 3.11
CA LYS A 1 23.09 5.74 2.27
C LYS A 1 24.61 5.80 2.47
N ASN A 2 25.24 6.99 2.43
CA ASN A 2 26.70 7.08 2.49
C ASN A 2 27.27 6.65 3.85
N LYS A 3 26.72 7.10 4.97
CA LYS A 3 27.16 6.70 6.32
C LYS A 3 27.14 5.18 6.56
N THR A 4 26.12 4.49 6.04
CA THR A 4 26.02 3.02 6.15
C THR A 4 27.14 2.33 5.38
N LEU A 5 27.48 2.85 4.20
CA LEU A 5 28.59 2.31 3.41
C LEU A 5 29.97 2.58 4.04
N GLU A 6 30.13 3.75 4.68
CA GLU A 6 31.36 4.09 5.43
C GLU A 6 31.57 3.14 6.62
N MET A 7 30.49 2.73 7.29
CA MET A 7 30.55 1.87 8.48
C MET A 7 30.70 0.37 8.13
N PHE A 8 30.03 -0.10 7.09
CA PHE A 8 29.89 -1.53 6.78
C PHE A 8 30.37 -1.91 5.38
N GLY A 9 30.83 -0.97 4.59
CA GLY A 9 31.29 -1.21 3.23
C GLY A 9 32.76 -1.56 3.14
N VAL A 10 33.16 -2.12 1.98
CA VAL A 10 34.56 -2.38 1.64
C VAL A 10 35.15 -1.11 1.05
N PRO A 11 36.25 -0.57 1.63
CA PRO A 11 36.95 0.58 1.07
C PRO A 11 37.64 0.24 -0.25
N TYR A 12 37.60 1.16 -1.20
CA TYR A 12 38.36 1.07 -2.45
C TYR A 12 38.82 2.46 -2.92
N PRO A 13 40.00 2.56 -3.55
CA PRO A 13 40.47 3.84 -4.08
C PRO A 13 39.76 4.19 -5.39
N LEU A 14 39.31 5.44 -5.51
CA LEU A 14 38.76 6.01 -6.74
C LEU A 14 39.08 7.50 -6.78
N ASP A 15 39.71 7.97 -7.83
CA ASP A 15 40.10 9.38 -8.05
C ASP A 15 40.88 9.99 -6.88
N GLY A 16 41.81 9.28 -6.30
CA GLY A 16 42.63 9.73 -5.16
C GLY A 16 41.84 9.83 -3.82
N LYS A 17 40.60 9.35 -3.77
CA LYS A 17 39.79 9.32 -2.56
C LYS A 17 39.37 7.89 -2.23
N ILE A 18 39.25 7.60 -0.93
CA ILE A 18 38.69 6.31 -0.48
C ILE A 18 37.16 6.40 -0.56
N LYS A 19 36.57 5.54 -1.38
CA LYS A 19 35.12 5.32 -1.44
C LYS A 19 34.79 3.94 -0.86
N HIS A 20 33.51 3.73 -0.49
CA HIS A 20 33.06 2.48 0.08
C HIS A 20 31.97 1.87 -0.81
N ARG A 21 32.07 0.58 -1.07
CA ARG A 21 31.06 -0.22 -1.77
C ARG A 21 30.45 -1.24 -0.82
N PRO A 22 29.22 -1.73 -1.08
CA PRO A 22 28.64 -2.80 -0.28
C PRO A 22 29.57 -4.03 -0.24
N PHE A 23 29.72 -4.64 0.92
CA PHE A 23 30.43 -5.91 1.07
C PHE A 23 29.72 -7.02 0.28
N HIS A 24 28.40 -7.09 0.41
CA HIS A 24 27.52 -8.01 -0.31
C HIS A 24 26.26 -7.27 -0.74
N VAL A 25 25.69 -7.64 -1.88
CA VAL A 25 24.42 -7.08 -2.38
C VAL A 25 23.51 -8.23 -2.71
N TYR A 26 22.43 -8.34 -1.96
CA TYR A 26 21.29 -9.17 -2.34
C TYR A 26 20.28 -8.27 -3.08
N THR A 27 20.21 -8.44 -4.37
CA THR A 27 19.43 -7.55 -5.23
C THR A 27 17.94 -7.95 -5.24
N MET A 28 17.07 -6.98 -5.47
CA MET A 28 15.64 -7.23 -5.68
C MET A 28 15.42 -8.25 -6.82
N LYS A 29 16.20 -8.19 -7.88
CA LYS A 29 16.15 -9.15 -8.99
C LYS A 29 16.43 -10.59 -8.52
N GLN A 30 17.43 -10.77 -7.69
CA GLN A 30 17.73 -12.10 -7.11
C GLN A 30 16.61 -12.57 -6.21
N ALA A 31 16.09 -11.70 -5.33
CA ALA A 31 14.99 -12.04 -4.45
C ALA A 31 13.70 -12.42 -5.20
N ILE A 32 13.41 -11.78 -6.35
CA ILE A 32 12.32 -12.14 -7.25
C ILE A 32 12.57 -13.51 -7.90
N GLN A 33 13.78 -13.75 -8.40
CA GLN A 33 14.14 -15.01 -9.06
C GLN A 33 14.09 -16.20 -8.10
N GLU A 34 14.48 -15.98 -6.85
CA GLU A 34 14.48 -16.97 -5.78
C GLU A 34 13.10 -17.12 -5.11
N GLY A 35 12.11 -16.30 -5.49
CA GLY A 35 10.73 -16.39 -5.00
C GLY A 35 10.49 -15.79 -3.61
N PHE A 36 11.47 -15.07 -3.03
CA PHE A 36 11.31 -14.41 -1.74
C PHE A 36 10.45 -13.16 -1.79
N ILE A 37 10.41 -12.47 -2.94
CA ILE A 37 9.54 -11.31 -3.16
C ILE A 37 8.81 -11.43 -4.50
N ILE A 38 7.69 -10.73 -4.60
CA ILE A 38 6.88 -10.67 -5.81
C ILE A 38 7.47 -9.61 -6.76
N ASP A 39 7.45 -9.89 -8.07
CA ASP A 39 7.77 -8.89 -9.09
C ASP A 39 6.65 -7.86 -9.21
N VAL A 40 6.82 -6.73 -8.55
CA VAL A 40 5.85 -5.64 -8.50
C VAL A 40 5.51 -5.10 -9.89
N LEU A 41 6.47 -5.12 -10.83
CA LEU A 41 6.24 -4.61 -12.19
C LEU A 41 5.43 -5.60 -13.04
N LYS A 42 5.59 -6.88 -12.82
CA LYS A 42 4.87 -7.93 -13.54
C LYS A 42 3.41 -8.04 -13.07
N ASP A 43 3.19 -7.82 -11.78
CA ASP A 43 1.88 -7.92 -11.14
C ASP A 43 1.21 -6.54 -10.96
N TYR A 44 1.67 -5.52 -11.69
CA TYR A 44 1.13 -4.16 -11.62
C TYR A 44 -0.22 -4.06 -12.34
N THR A 45 -1.24 -3.62 -11.62
CA THR A 45 -2.57 -3.35 -12.19
C THR A 45 -2.78 -1.83 -12.34
N PRO A 46 -2.80 -1.29 -13.58
CA PRO A 46 -3.00 0.15 -13.78
C PRO A 46 -4.47 0.52 -13.56
N ILE A 47 -4.74 1.36 -12.56
CA ILE A 47 -6.10 1.85 -12.26
C ILE A 47 -6.38 3.19 -12.99
N LYS A 48 -5.81 3.42 -14.16
CA LYS A 48 -5.99 4.65 -14.93
C LYS A 48 -7.44 4.95 -15.31
N SER A 49 -8.26 3.94 -15.43
CA SER A 49 -9.67 4.07 -15.83
C SER A 49 -10.52 4.83 -14.81
N TYR A 50 -10.14 4.80 -13.54
CA TYR A 50 -10.88 5.46 -12.47
C TYR A 50 -10.63 6.97 -12.36
N TYR A 51 -9.58 7.48 -13.01
CA TYR A 51 -9.23 8.91 -13.01
C TYR A 51 -9.67 9.67 -14.27
N LYS A 52 -10.48 9.07 -15.14
CA LYS A 52 -11.01 9.76 -16.34
C LYS A 52 -11.83 11.00 -16.01
N ILE A 53 -12.48 11.03 -14.84
CA ILE A 53 -13.26 12.19 -14.37
C ILE A 53 -12.33 13.39 -14.07
N ALA A 54 -11.09 13.16 -13.70
CA ALA A 54 -10.12 14.21 -13.45
C ALA A 54 -9.77 15.05 -14.69
N LYS A 55 -9.95 14.47 -15.87
CA LYS A 55 -9.59 15.12 -17.14
C LYS A 55 -10.58 16.20 -17.60
N ILE A 56 -11.83 16.15 -17.12
CA ILE A 56 -12.88 17.10 -17.50
C ILE A 56 -12.69 18.48 -16.85
N VAL A 57 -11.93 18.57 -15.76
CA VAL A 57 -11.70 19.81 -15.00
C VAL A 57 -10.40 20.52 -15.44
N GLU A 58 -9.59 19.92 -16.32
CA GLU A 58 -8.31 20.50 -16.78
C GLU A 58 -8.47 21.68 -17.75
N ASP A 59 -9.66 21.89 -18.32
CA ASP A 59 -9.89 22.87 -19.39
C ASP A 59 -10.43 24.23 -18.91
N ASP A 60 -10.51 24.51 -17.59
CA ASP A 60 -10.94 25.81 -17.07
C ASP A 60 -9.72 26.70 -16.76
N PRO A 61 -9.52 27.81 -17.54
CA PRO A 61 -8.33 28.68 -17.43
C PRO A 61 -8.29 29.55 -16.16
N LEU A 62 -9.37 29.63 -15.38
CA LEU A 62 -9.48 30.47 -14.16
C LEU A 62 -9.14 29.75 -12.86
N PHE A 63 -8.82 28.46 -12.92
CA PHE A 63 -8.52 27.66 -11.73
C PHE A 63 -7.02 27.52 -11.47
N ASP A 64 -6.61 27.70 -10.20
CA ASP A 64 -5.31 27.25 -9.72
C ASP A 64 -5.23 25.72 -9.86
N LYS A 65 -4.62 25.28 -10.97
CA LYS A 65 -4.53 23.86 -11.36
C LYS A 65 -4.07 22.95 -10.23
N LYS A 66 -3.12 23.39 -9.39
CA LYS A 66 -2.58 22.59 -8.28
C LYS A 66 -3.59 22.42 -7.15
N LYS A 67 -4.33 23.48 -6.79
CA LYS A 67 -5.36 23.40 -5.75
C LYS A 67 -6.58 22.61 -6.22
N ALA A 68 -6.98 22.77 -7.47
CA ALA A 68 -8.09 22.02 -8.07
C ALA A 68 -7.76 20.52 -8.16
N GLN A 69 -6.58 20.15 -8.65
CA GLN A 69 -6.11 18.77 -8.69
C GLN A 69 -6.05 18.13 -7.30
N LYS A 70 -5.57 18.87 -6.28
CA LYS A 70 -5.53 18.38 -4.91
C LYS A 70 -6.92 18.14 -4.33
N LYS A 71 -7.89 19.07 -4.57
CA LYS A 71 -9.28 18.91 -4.13
C LYS A 71 -9.97 17.77 -4.86
N LEU A 72 -9.79 17.68 -6.18
CA LEU A 72 -10.38 16.60 -6.99
C LEU A 72 -9.81 15.24 -6.60
N ARG A 73 -8.49 15.15 -6.42
CA ARG A 73 -7.84 13.94 -5.93
C ARG A 73 -8.40 13.52 -4.57
N LYS A 74 -8.51 14.47 -3.62
CA LYS A 74 -9.11 14.21 -2.31
C LYS A 74 -10.55 13.71 -2.44
N TYR A 75 -11.35 14.31 -3.31
CA TYR A 75 -12.73 13.91 -3.57
C TYR A 75 -12.82 12.49 -4.16
N VAL A 76 -12.04 12.19 -5.19
CA VAL A 76 -12.00 10.84 -5.82
C VAL A 76 -11.48 9.79 -4.85
N GLU A 77 -10.45 10.12 -4.08
CA GLU A 77 -9.89 9.24 -3.05
C GLU A 77 -10.87 9.02 -1.87
N SER A 78 -11.82 9.95 -1.65
CA SER A 78 -12.83 9.86 -0.60
C SER A 78 -14.15 9.24 -1.05
N ASN A 79 -14.31 8.98 -2.33
CA ASN A 79 -15.53 8.39 -2.85
C ASN A 79 -15.67 6.94 -2.38
N GLU A 80 -16.75 6.62 -1.71
CA GLU A 80 -17.02 5.32 -1.11
C GLU A 80 -17.01 4.20 -2.15
N THR A 81 -17.68 4.39 -3.27
CA THR A 81 -17.69 3.44 -4.39
C THR A 81 -16.28 3.18 -4.95
N ALA A 82 -15.43 4.23 -4.99
CA ALA A 82 -14.04 4.06 -5.45
C ALA A 82 -13.20 3.26 -4.44
N ILE A 83 -13.46 3.39 -3.15
CA ILE A 83 -12.79 2.61 -2.10
C ILE A 83 -13.25 1.16 -2.17
N GLU A 84 -14.55 0.91 -2.32
CA GLU A 84 -15.12 -0.44 -2.48
C GLU A 84 -14.50 -1.16 -3.67
N LEU A 85 -14.58 -0.56 -4.87
CA LEU A 85 -14.03 -1.16 -6.09
C LEU A 85 -12.52 -1.42 -6.00
N LYS A 86 -11.76 -0.52 -5.39
CA LYS A 86 -10.32 -0.74 -5.17
C LYS A 86 -10.07 -1.88 -4.19
N SER A 87 -10.88 -1.98 -3.14
CA SER A 87 -10.80 -3.07 -2.16
C SER A 87 -11.06 -4.43 -2.82
N GLU A 88 -12.10 -4.51 -3.67
CA GLU A 88 -12.41 -5.71 -4.43
C GLU A 88 -11.24 -6.12 -5.34
N ILE A 89 -10.72 -5.19 -6.16
CA ILE A 89 -9.58 -5.44 -7.04
C ILE A 89 -8.34 -5.91 -6.27
N MET A 90 -8.03 -5.27 -5.13
CA MET A 90 -6.87 -5.66 -4.32
C MET A 90 -7.02 -7.05 -3.73
N ILE A 91 -8.20 -7.40 -3.23
CA ILE A 91 -8.47 -8.71 -2.65
C ILE A 91 -8.48 -9.79 -3.72
N ASP A 92 -9.12 -9.55 -4.87
CA ASP A 92 -9.12 -10.50 -5.99
C ASP A 92 -7.70 -10.74 -6.50
N HIS A 93 -6.92 -9.68 -6.69
CA HIS A 93 -5.52 -9.81 -7.07
C HIS A 93 -4.72 -10.63 -6.04
N PHE A 94 -4.89 -10.36 -4.75
CA PHE A 94 -4.21 -11.10 -3.69
C PHE A 94 -4.56 -12.59 -3.72
N HIS A 95 -5.84 -12.93 -3.85
CA HIS A 95 -6.27 -14.32 -3.92
C HIS A 95 -5.79 -15.02 -5.21
N ASP A 96 -6.02 -14.40 -6.37
CA ASP A 96 -5.84 -15.07 -7.66
C ASP A 96 -4.37 -15.08 -8.12
N GLN A 97 -3.62 -14.03 -7.82
CA GLN A 97 -2.24 -13.88 -8.29
C GLN A 97 -1.17 -14.22 -7.23
N VAL A 98 -1.54 -14.22 -5.96
CA VAL A 98 -0.59 -14.48 -4.88
C VAL A 98 -0.89 -15.80 -4.20
N ILE A 99 -2.06 -15.95 -3.61
CA ILE A 99 -2.41 -17.15 -2.83
C ILE A 99 -2.60 -18.36 -3.73
N ALA A 100 -3.45 -18.26 -4.76
CA ALA A 100 -3.73 -19.40 -5.67
C ALA A 100 -2.48 -19.90 -6.40
N LYS A 101 -1.49 -19.03 -6.61
CA LYS A 101 -0.20 -19.39 -7.22
C LYS A 101 0.83 -19.89 -6.21
N GLY A 102 0.48 -20.05 -4.94
CA GLY A 102 1.40 -20.52 -3.90
C GLY A 102 2.61 -19.63 -3.66
N LYS A 103 2.54 -18.35 -4.03
CA LYS A 103 3.65 -17.42 -3.83
C LYS A 103 3.98 -17.31 -2.33
N ILE A 104 5.27 -17.14 -2.02
CA ILE A 104 5.79 -17.05 -0.64
C ILE A 104 5.39 -18.29 0.19
N GLY A 105 5.49 -19.48 -0.42
CA GLY A 105 5.16 -20.74 0.26
C GLY A 105 3.69 -20.84 0.69
N GLY A 106 2.78 -20.10 0.07
CA GLY A 106 1.35 -20.06 0.45
C GLY A 106 1.04 -19.26 1.73
N GLN A 107 2.05 -18.63 2.34
CA GLN A 107 1.90 -17.85 3.59
C GLN A 107 1.99 -16.34 3.35
N ALA A 108 1.65 -15.88 2.16
CA ALA A 108 1.71 -14.47 1.82
C ALA A 108 0.78 -13.63 2.68
N ARG A 109 1.25 -12.42 3.03
CA ARG A 109 0.48 -11.38 3.69
C ARG A 109 0.47 -10.15 2.81
N ALA A 110 -0.59 -9.35 2.90
CA ALA A 110 -0.70 -8.08 2.20
C ALA A 110 -0.80 -6.93 3.20
N MET A 111 -0.26 -5.78 2.83
CA MET A 111 -0.36 -4.56 3.61
C MET A 111 -0.90 -3.43 2.73
N VAL A 112 -1.96 -2.76 3.20
CA VAL A 112 -2.54 -1.59 2.56
C VAL A 112 -2.15 -0.36 3.36
N VAL A 113 -1.40 0.55 2.73
CA VAL A 113 -0.99 1.83 3.34
C VAL A 113 -1.87 2.94 2.81
N THR A 114 -2.45 3.73 3.70
CA THR A 114 -3.39 4.80 3.37
C THR A 114 -2.85 6.17 3.74
N SER A 115 -3.45 7.23 3.20
CA SER A 115 -3.03 8.61 3.43
C SER A 115 -3.48 9.19 4.78
N SER A 116 -4.41 8.54 5.48
CA SER A 116 -4.92 8.97 6.79
C SER A 116 -5.56 7.80 7.54
N ILE A 117 -5.73 7.97 8.87
CA ILE A 117 -6.43 7.01 9.73
C ILE A 117 -7.89 6.82 9.26
N GLU A 118 -8.58 7.91 8.93
CA GLU A 118 -9.95 7.86 8.39
C GLU A 118 -10.04 6.93 7.17
N ARG A 119 -9.05 7.03 6.25
CA ARG A 119 -8.98 6.15 5.07
C ARG A 119 -8.66 4.72 5.44
N ALA A 120 -7.77 4.51 6.42
CA ALA A 120 -7.47 3.18 6.90
C ALA A 120 -8.72 2.48 7.42
N ILE A 121 -9.54 3.19 8.20
CA ILE A 121 -10.81 2.67 8.74
C ILE A 121 -11.80 2.35 7.62
N GLN A 122 -11.96 3.23 6.61
CA GLN A 122 -12.84 2.98 5.47
C GLN A 122 -12.41 1.73 4.68
N TYR A 123 -11.12 1.65 4.34
CA TYR A 123 -10.59 0.46 3.65
C TYR A 123 -10.72 -0.80 4.49
N TYR A 124 -10.51 -0.73 5.80
CA TYR A 124 -10.67 -1.88 6.68
C TYR A 124 -12.10 -2.45 6.61
N TYR A 125 -13.12 -1.59 6.70
CA TYR A 125 -14.50 -2.05 6.62
C TYR A 125 -14.85 -2.60 5.22
N CYS A 126 -14.44 -1.94 4.15
CA CYS A 126 -14.68 -2.43 2.79
C CYS A 126 -13.99 -3.77 2.53
N ILE A 127 -12.71 -3.90 2.93
CA ILE A 127 -11.93 -5.13 2.78
C ILE A 127 -12.53 -6.26 3.62
N SER A 128 -12.88 -6.00 4.89
CA SER A 128 -13.48 -7.00 5.77
C SER A 128 -14.82 -7.50 5.23
N SER A 129 -15.70 -6.59 4.80
CA SER A 129 -16.99 -6.93 4.18
C SER A 129 -16.81 -7.76 2.91
N TYR A 130 -15.85 -7.41 2.06
CA TYR A 130 -15.60 -8.17 0.83
C TYR A 130 -14.98 -9.54 1.09
N LEU A 131 -14.08 -9.67 2.06
CA LEU A 131 -13.54 -10.96 2.48
C LEU A 131 -14.65 -11.90 3.02
N GLU A 132 -15.59 -11.37 3.80
CA GLU A 132 -16.75 -12.12 4.28
C GLU A 132 -17.66 -12.53 3.13
N LYS A 133 -18.01 -11.62 2.22
CA LYS A 133 -18.81 -11.89 1.02
C LYS A 133 -18.19 -12.98 0.16
N ARG A 134 -16.87 -12.99 0.04
CA ARG A 134 -16.07 -13.99 -0.68
C ARG A 134 -15.89 -15.30 0.10
N LYS A 135 -16.32 -15.37 1.36
CA LYS A 135 -16.08 -16.50 2.27
C LYS A 135 -14.60 -16.85 2.39
N SER A 136 -13.76 -15.81 2.44
CA SER A 136 -12.32 -15.97 2.56
C SER A 136 -11.93 -16.48 3.95
N GLN A 137 -10.90 -17.33 4.03
CA GLN A 137 -10.28 -17.72 5.30
C GLN A 137 -9.41 -16.61 5.91
N TYR A 138 -9.06 -15.59 5.11
CA TYR A 138 -8.23 -14.47 5.54
C TYR A 138 -9.08 -13.40 6.22
N LYS A 139 -8.46 -12.70 7.16
CA LYS A 139 -9.07 -11.58 7.87
C LYS A 139 -8.21 -10.34 7.70
N ALA A 140 -8.84 -9.17 7.67
CA ALA A 140 -8.16 -7.90 7.75
C ALA A 140 -7.91 -7.53 9.23
N ILE A 141 -6.80 -6.88 9.49
CA ILE A 141 -6.51 -6.17 10.73
C ILE A 141 -6.12 -4.73 10.39
N ILE A 142 -6.40 -3.80 11.28
CA ILE A 142 -6.04 -2.40 11.13
C ILE A 142 -4.99 -2.02 12.17
N ALA A 143 -4.06 -1.14 11.80
CA ALA A 143 -3.05 -0.59 12.70
C ALA A 143 -2.98 0.94 12.56
N PHE A 144 -3.14 1.66 13.67
CA PHE A 144 -2.93 3.10 13.78
C PHE A 144 -2.70 3.50 15.23
N SER A 145 -2.14 4.69 15.46
CA SER A 145 -1.85 5.16 16.82
C SER A 145 -2.97 6.04 17.37
N GLY A 146 -3.27 5.86 18.66
CA GLY A 146 -4.19 6.72 19.42
C GLY A 146 -5.66 6.45 19.14
N GLU A 147 -6.49 7.48 19.36
CA GLU A 147 -7.92 7.46 19.12
C GLU A 147 -8.28 8.29 17.89
N HIS A 148 -9.29 7.85 17.15
CA HIS A 148 -9.79 8.59 16.00
C HIS A 148 -11.32 8.61 16.02
N GLU A 149 -11.91 9.77 15.74
CA GLU A 149 -13.36 9.91 15.63
C GLU A 149 -13.81 9.54 14.21
N PHE A 150 -14.66 8.53 14.11
CA PHE A 150 -15.23 8.07 12.85
C PHE A 150 -16.71 7.73 13.04
N GLY A 151 -17.58 8.32 12.21
CA GLY A 151 -19.02 8.10 12.31
C GLY A 151 -19.63 8.48 13.66
N GLY A 152 -19.10 9.52 14.34
CA GLY A 152 -19.54 9.97 15.66
C GLY A 152 -19.12 9.07 16.82
N LYS A 153 -18.21 8.10 16.57
CA LYS A 153 -17.66 7.21 17.60
C LYS A 153 -16.16 7.40 17.70
N ARG A 154 -15.62 7.35 18.93
CA ARG A 154 -14.18 7.26 19.15
C ARG A 154 -13.73 5.82 19.02
N LEU A 155 -12.82 5.60 18.11
CA LEU A 155 -12.30 4.27 17.76
C LEU A 155 -10.80 4.20 18.04
N THR A 156 -10.37 3.07 18.57
CA THR A 156 -8.96 2.69 18.70
C THR A 156 -8.70 1.45 17.85
N GLU A 157 -7.45 1.16 17.58
CA GLU A 157 -7.04 -0.10 16.93
C GLU A 157 -7.66 -1.33 17.62
N ALA A 158 -7.56 -1.40 18.94
CA ALA A 158 -8.10 -2.50 19.74
C ALA A 158 -9.64 -2.64 19.61
N THR A 159 -10.37 -1.52 19.63
CA THR A 159 -11.84 -1.56 19.50
C THR A 159 -12.30 -2.02 18.12
N ILE A 160 -11.55 -1.72 17.06
CA ILE A 160 -11.89 -2.15 15.72
C ILE A 160 -11.51 -3.61 15.48
N ASN A 161 -10.31 -4.02 15.89
CA ASN A 161 -9.82 -5.38 15.73
C ASN A 161 -10.52 -6.39 16.65
N GLY A 162 -11.04 -5.94 17.79
CA GLY A 162 -11.64 -6.80 18.81
C GLY A 162 -10.62 -7.53 19.71
N PHE A 163 -9.36 -7.14 19.64
CA PHE A 163 -8.27 -7.66 20.50
C PHE A 163 -7.26 -6.55 20.81
N SER A 164 -6.49 -6.73 21.88
CA SER A 164 -5.43 -5.77 22.27
C SER A 164 -4.22 -5.87 21.35
N SER A 165 -3.55 -4.75 21.12
CA SER A 165 -2.30 -4.70 20.34
C SER A 165 -1.12 -5.44 21.00
N ASN A 166 -1.30 -5.92 22.22
CA ASN A 166 -0.29 -6.69 22.97
C ASN A 166 -0.54 -8.21 22.90
N GLU A 167 -1.54 -8.65 22.19
CA GLU A 167 -1.84 -10.04 21.85
C GLU A 167 -1.45 -10.36 20.40
#